data_b7678523e876bb6a7068ef9e989a745b
#
_entry.id   b7678523e876bb6a7068ef9e989a745b
#
_cell.length_a   1.000
_cell.length_b   1.000
_cell.length_c   1.000
_cell.angle_alpha   90.00
_cell.angle_beta   90.00
_cell.angle_gamma   90.00
#
_symmetry.space_group_name_H-M   'P 1'
#
loop_
_entity.id
_entity.type
_entity.pdbx_description
1 polymer ?
#
loop_
_entity_poly.entity_id
_entity_poly.type
_entity_poly.pdbx_seq_one_letter_code
_entity_poly.pdbx_strand_id
1 'polypeptide(L)'
;MMVKMHTKFLLFGLLFTLFACDNNNNPFVYQKDAHGRGKTTVYIEESFKPLFSTCIETFMSQFPKAKIKGVYGAENQLIADFYANKTKTIVISRDFNEQEKAYLKNKNVSYRSDKIASDAITIIMHPSMTDTIFSVGQIKALLSSDRAKLPSGKTLSNIVFDQRGSANFNYMTNMLQIEKLAQRVSAVRSNEEVINYVKTHPNSIGVIGLNWVSDQEDPEALNFLDGLRIADIYMTDPETACKPYAGFIYTKEYPLIRDIWMINKGRRSGLNTGFVLFMKKDDKGQLIIQKSELVPALTPVRLVLQ
;
A
#
# COMPACT_ATOMS: atom_id res chain seq x y z
N MET A 1 80.46 19.97 46.08
CA MET A 1 79.11 19.84 46.64
C MET A 1 78.13 20.44 45.63
N MET A 2 77.97 19.81 44.51
CA MET A 2 77.03 20.18 43.45
C MET A 2 76.92 19.02 42.47
N VAL A 3 76.12 18.08 42.71
CA VAL A 3 75.55 17.12 41.70
C VAL A 3 74.48 16.31 42.44
N LYS A 4 73.25 16.78 42.48
CA LYS A 4 72.05 15.96 42.84
C LYS A 4 70.73 16.74 42.58
N MET A 5 70.59 17.44 41.46
CA MET A 5 69.36 18.16 41.23
C MET A 5 68.80 18.10 39.78
N HIS A 6 69.32 17.21 38.95
CA HIS A 6 68.80 17.11 37.55
C HIS A 6 68.03 15.84 37.18
N THR A 7 67.94 14.86 38.11
CA THR A 7 67.31 13.56 37.78
C THR A 7 65.82 13.48 38.11
N LYS A 8 65.24 14.50 38.75
CA LYS A 8 63.77 14.47 39.07
C LYS A 8 62.88 15.24 38.06
N PHE A 9 63.47 15.94 37.12
CA PHE A 9 62.69 16.65 36.10
C PHE A 9 62.44 15.87 34.81
N LEU A 10 63.18 14.79 34.58
CA LEU A 10 63.06 13.96 33.38
C LEU A 10 61.97 12.88 33.51
N LEU A 11 61.50 12.57 34.74
CA LEU A 11 60.46 11.52 34.97
C LEU A 11 59.05 12.09 34.93
N PHE A 12 58.87 13.44 34.92
CA PHE A 12 57.54 14.07 34.88
C PHE A 12 57.08 14.40 33.46
N GLY A 13 58.00 14.34 32.50
CA GLY A 13 57.68 14.60 31.08
C GLY A 13 57.13 13.39 30.29
N LEU A 14 57.28 12.14 30.86
CA LEU A 14 56.89 10.93 30.12
C LEU A 14 55.52 10.38 30.49
N LEU A 15 54.80 11.02 31.42
CA LEU A 15 53.47 10.59 31.86
C LEU A 15 52.33 11.35 31.17
N PHE A 16 52.63 12.30 30.26
CA PHE A 16 51.61 13.16 29.61
C PHE A 16 51.31 12.76 28.17
N THR A 17 51.88 11.68 27.63
CA THR A 17 51.68 11.25 26.25
C THR A 17 50.72 10.06 26.05
N LEU A 18 50.02 9.61 27.10
CA LEU A 18 49.08 8.48 26.97
C LEU A 18 47.60 8.87 26.97
N PHE A 19 47.28 10.15 26.91
CA PHE A 19 45.86 10.62 26.84
C PHE A 19 45.47 11.28 25.53
N ALA A 20 46.16 10.97 24.44
CA ALA A 20 45.83 11.54 23.14
C ALA A 20 45.57 10.44 22.10
N CYS A 21 44.61 9.57 22.34
CA CYS A 21 44.04 8.73 21.31
C CYS A 21 42.65 8.23 21.75
N ASP A 22 41.75 9.17 22.05
CA ASP A 22 40.32 8.88 21.93
C ASP A 22 39.77 9.72 20.76
N ASN A 23 40.37 9.46 19.59
CA ASN A 23 39.87 9.98 18.36
C ASN A 23 38.74 9.09 17.89
N ASN A 24 37.55 9.22 18.50
CA ASN A 24 36.29 8.67 18.06
C ASN A 24 35.84 9.25 16.71
N ASN A 25 36.76 9.59 15.84
CA ASN A 25 36.57 9.80 14.41
C ASN A 25 36.70 8.48 13.67
N ASN A 26 35.95 7.46 14.13
CA ASN A 26 35.75 6.28 13.33
C ASN A 26 34.72 6.64 12.25
N PRO A 27 35.09 6.75 10.96
CA PRO A 27 34.15 7.04 9.87
C PRO A 27 33.11 5.90 9.70
N PHE A 28 33.29 4.78 10.41
CA PHE A 28 32.33 3.71 10.58
C PHE A 28 31.48 3.87 11.85
N VAL A 29 31.07 5.08 12.23
CA VAL A 29 29.94 5.23 13.15
C VAL A 29 28.77 4.58 12.45
N TYR A 30 28.42 3.37 12.89
CA TYR A 30 27.29 2.61 12.40
C TYR A 30 26.07 3.50 12.37
N GLN A 31 25.64 3.94 11.19
CA GLN A 31 24.43 4.72 11.08
C GLN A 31 23.31 3.88 11.70
N LYS A 32 22.70 4.38 12.78
CA LYS A 32 21.58 3.69 13.47
C LYS A 32 20.41 3.43 12.53
N ASP A 33 20.34 4.17 11.42
CA ASP A 33 19.32 4.11 10.40
C ASP A 33 19.97 4.07 9.01
N ALA A 34 19.82 2.99 8.27
CA ALA A 34 20.30 2.76 6.91
C ALA A 34 19.27 1.92 6.13
N HIS A 35 19.47 1.74 4.80
CA HIS A 35 18.51 1.04 3.92
C HIS A 35 18.08 -0.33 4.43
N GLY A 36 18.97 -1.11 5.03
CA GLY A 36 18.68 -2.46 5.58
C GLY A 36 18.77 -2.53 7.10
N ARG A 37 18.70 -1.41 7.82
CA ARG A 37 18.89 -1.36 9.27
C ARG A 37 18.11 -0.22 9.91
N GLY A 38 17.63 -0.43 11.12
CA GLY A 38 16.93 0.57 11.92
C GLY A 38 15.54 0.12 12.35
N LYS A 39 14.75 1.05 12.87
CA LYS A 39 13.35 0.84 13.23
C LYS A 39 12.51 1.93 12.60
N THR A 40 11.39 1.53 12.00
CA THR A 40 10.42 2.48 11.43
C THR A 40 9.00 1.94 11.49
N THR A 41 8.04 2.85 11.36
CA THR A 41 6.63 2.51 11.16
C THR A 41 6.20 3.06 9.81
N VAL A 42 5.60 2.21 8.99
CA VAL A 42 5.01 2.56 7.69
C VAL A 42 3.50 2.52 7.86
N TYR A 43 2.82 3.59 7.51
CA TYR A 43 1.36 3.66 7.56
C TYR A 43 0.82 3.29 6.18
N ILE A 44 -0.06 2.31 6.13
CA ILE A 44 -0.46 1.61 4.91
C ILE A 44 -1.99 1.61 4.83
N GLU A 45 -2.51 1.99 3.69
CA GLU A 45 -3.93 1.89 3.41
C GLU A 45 -4.37 0.43 3.51
N GLU A 46 -5.49 0.20 4.19
CA GLU A 46 -5.93 -1.12 4.65
C GLU A 46 -6.16 -2.08 3.49
N SER A 47 -6.65 -1.60 2.34
CA SER A 47 -6.86 -2.44 1.17
C SER A 47 -5.57 -3.05 0.60
N PHE A 48 -4.39 -2.56 0.98
CA PHE A 48 -3.09 -3.12 0.58
C PHE A 48 -2.45 -4.01 1.65
N LYS A 49 -3.18 -4.35 2.72
CA LYS A 49 -2.66 -5.12 3.86
C LYS A 49 -2.03 -6.46 3.46
N PRO A 50 -2.65 -7.34 2.64
CA PRO A 50 -2.05 -8.62 2.28
C PRO A 50 -0.69 -8.43 1.60
N LEU A 51 -0.62 -7.62 0.54
CA LEU A 51 0.61 -7.33 -0.19
C LEU A 51 1.72 -6.80 0.73
N PHE A 52 1.42 -5.77 1.54
CA PHE A 52 2.45 -5.12 2.34
C PHE A 52 2.85 -5.92 3.58
N SER A 53 2.00 -6.79 4.12
CA SER A 53 2.39 -7.72 5.18
C SER A 53 3.49 -8.67 4.68
N THR A 54 3.27 -9.31 3.55
CA THR A 54 4.24 -10.21 2.91
C THR A 54 5.54 -9.49 2.53
N CYS A 55 5.43 -8.27 1.99
CA CYS A 55 6.61 -7.47 1.62
C CYS A 55 7.44 -7.04 2.83
N ILE A 56 6.81 -6.65 3.95
CA ILE A 56 7.49 -6.26 5.19
C ILE A 56 8.21 -7.47 5.78
N GLU A 57 7.57 -8.63 5.85
CA GLU A 57 8.16 -9.88 6.37
C GLU A 57 9.35 -10.32 5.51
N THR A 58 9.19 -10.31 4.19
CA THR A 58 10.26 -10.66 3.25
C THR A 58 11.44 -9.69 3.37
N PHE A 59 11.18 -8.38 3.46
CA PHE A 59 12.22 -7.38 3.66
C PHE A 59 12.98 -7.61 4.97
N MET A 60 12.27 -7.84 6.08
CA MET A 60 12.92 -8.08 7.38
C MET A 60 13.68 -9.41 7.42
N SER A 61 13.24 -10.43 6.68
CA SER A 61 13.98 -11.68 6.50
C SER A 61 15.28 -11.43 5.74
N GLN A 62 15.26 -10.63 4.68
CA GLN A 62 16.46 -10.27 3.91
C GLN A 62 17.40 -9.34 4.70
N PHE A 63 16.85 -8.47 5.54
CA PHE A 63 17.58 -7.50 6.35
C PHE A 63 17.29 -7.66 7.85
N PRO A 64 17.92 -8.64 8.55
CA PRO A 64 17.56 -8.97 9.94
C PRO A 64 17.76 -7.82 10.96
N LYS A 65 18.55 -6.79 10.59
CA LYS A 65 18.76 -5.57 11.39
C LYS A 65 17.71 -4.48 11.13
N ALA A 66 16.79 -4.70 10.20
CA ALA A 66 15.65 -3.84 9.96
C ALA A 66 14.45 -4.30 10.81
N LYS A 67 13.71 -3.34 11.38
CA LYS A 67 12.45 -3.57 12.06
C LYS A 67 11.43 -2.59 11.52
N ILE A 68 10.50 -3.10 10.70
CA ILE A 68 9.41 -2.33 10.11
C ILE A 68 8.11 -2.78 10.75
N LYS A 69 7.32 -1.82 11.23
CA LYS A 69 5.95 -2.05 11.69
C LYS A 69 4.98 -1.43 10.69
N GLY A 70 4.08 -2.24 10.11
CA GLY A 70 2.92 -1.77 9.36
C GLY A 70 1.84 -1.28 10.33
N VAL A 71 1.23 -0.15 10.03
CA VAL A 71 0.01 0.35 10.67
C VAL A 71 -1.01 0.58 9.57
N TYR A 72 -2.12 -0.14 9.64
CA TYR A 72 -3.15 -0.15 8.60
C TYR A 72 -4.32 0.74 8.96
N GLY A 73 -4.87 1.46 7.99
CA GLY A 73 -6.01 2.35 8.21
C GLY A 73 -6.54 2.99 6.93
N ALA A 74 -7.58 3.81 7.06
CA ALA A 74 -8.21 4.49 5.93
C ALA A 74 -7.31 5.58 5.35
N GLU A 75 -7.29 5.74 4.03
CA GLU A 75 -6.43 6.66 3.28
C GLU A 75 -6.46 8.10 3.82
N ASN A 76 -7.65 8.63 4.10
CA ASN A 76 -7.79 9.99 4.61
C ASN A 76 -7.10 10.17 5.98
N GLN A 77 -7.18 9.15 6.85
CA GLN A 77 -6.53 9.18 8.16
C GLN A 77 -5.00 9.11 8.01
N LEU A 78 -4.50 8.27 7.08
CA LEU A 78 -3.05 8.15 6.84
C LEU A 78 -2.45 9.46 6.33
N ILE A 79 -3.15 10.18 5.44
CA ILE A 79 -2.74 11.49 4.95
C ILE A 79 -2.69 12.50 6.09
N ALA A 80 -3.73 12.53 6.95
CA ALA A 80 -3.75 13.40 8.13
C ALA A 80 -2.60 13.08 9.10
N ASP A 81 -2.31 11.81 9.34
CA ASP A 81 -1.22 11.36 10.20
C ASP A 81 0.17 11.69 9.60
N PHE A 82 0.30 11.63 8.29
CA PHE A 82 1.50 12.09 7.59
C PHE A 82 1.72 13.58 7.78
N TYR A 83 0.68 14.41 7.64
CA TYR A 83 0.77 15.86 7.91
C TYR A 83 1.09 16.15 9.36
N ALA A 84 0.49 15.43 10.30
CA ALA A 84 0.77 15.52 11.73
C ALA A 84 2.15 14.98 12.15
N ASN A 85 2.96 14.53 11.18
CA ASN A 85 4.30 13.98 11.42
C ASN A 85 4.36 12.72 12.30
N LYS A 86 3.26 11.96 12.38
CA LYS A 86 3.20 10.69 13.13
C LYS A 86 3.95 9.56 12.42
N THR A 87 4.09 9.66 11.09
CA THR A 87 4.87 8.74 10.27
C THR A 87 5.73 9.49 9.26
N LYS A 88 6.77 8.83 8.75
CA LYS A 88 7.59 9.33 7.65
C LYS A 88 7.22 8.73 6.30
N THR A 89 6.46 7.63 6.29
CA THR A 89 6.10 6.93 5.07
C THR A 89 4.65 6.48 5.14
N ILE A 90 3.89 6.83 4.09
CA ILE A 90 2.55 6.31 3.87
C ILE A 90 2.48 5.57 2.54
N VAL A 91 1.56 4.62 2.48
CA VAL A 91 1.18 3.89 1.27
C VAL A 91 -0.29 4.17 1.02
N ILE A 92 -0.59 4.78 -0.12
CA ILE A 92 -1.94 5.20 -0.50
C ILE A 92 -2.21 4.92 -1.98
N SER A 93 -3.48 5.07 -2.42
CA SER A 93 -3.92 4.67 -3.76
C SER A 93 -3.65 5.72 -4.84
N ARG A 94 -3.05 6.84 -4.52
CA ARG A 94 -2.80 7.97 -5.44
C ARG A 94 -1.60 8.80 -4.99
N ASP A 95 -1.07 9.61 -5.88
CA ASP A 95 -0.18 10.70 -5.47
C ASP A 95 -0.98 11.82 -4.78
N PHE A 96 -0.28 12.71 -4.08
CA PHE A 96 -0.90 13.92 -3.54
C PHE A 96 -1.47 14.80 -4.66
N ASN A 97 -2.66 15.34 -4.42
CA ASN A 97 -3.25 16.34 -5.30
C ASN A 97 -2.54 17.70 -5.17
N GLU A 98 -2.87 18.66 -6.02
CA GLU A 98 -2.20 19.97 -6.05
C GLU A 98 -2.37 20.78 -4.76
N GLN A 99 -3.51 20.66 -4.08
CA GLN A 99 -3.75 21.33 -2.79
C GLN A 99 -2.88 20.73 -1.69
N GLU A 100 -2.75 19.40 -1.66
CA GLU A 100 -1.91 18.65 -0.73
C GLU A 100 -0.43 18.96 -0.96
N LYS A 101 0.01 19.03 -2.23
CA LYS A 101 1.37 19.44 -2.61
C LYS A 101 1.67 20.86 -2.18
N ALA A 102 0.74 21.79 -2.43
CA ALA A 102 0.86 23.19 -2.01
C ALA A 102 0.96 23.32 -0.48
N TYR A 103 0.12 22.57 0.25
CA TYR A 103 0.19 22.54 1.72
C TYR A 103 1.56 22.10 2.22
N LEU A 104 2.11 20.99 1.72
CA LEU A 104 3.41 20.47 2.12
C LEU A 104 4.54 21.43 1.76
N LYS A 105 4.47 22.06 0.59
CA LYS A 105 5.42 23.11 0.15
C LYS A 105 5.40 24.30 1.11
N ASN A 106 4.22 24.79 1.50
CA ASN A 106 4.09 25.91 2.44
C ASN A 106 4.62 25.57 3.86
N LYS A 107 4.58 24.28 4.22
CA LYS A 107 5.17 23.76 5.46
C LYS A 107 6.65 23.42 5.35
N ASN A 108 7.30 23.67 4.21
CA ASN A 108 8.69 23.28 3.92
C ASN A 108 8.96 21.78 4.13
N VAL A 109 7.98 20.91 3.86
CA VAL A 109 8.13 19.47 3.97
C VAL A 109 8.60 18.91 2.64
N SER A 110 9.84 18.42 2.60
CA SER A 110 10.37 17.67 1.46
C SER A 110 9.96 16.20 1.56
N TYR A 111 9.45 15.65 0.48
CA TYR A 111 9.08 14.24 0.37
C TYR A 111 9.41 13.69 -1.03
N ARG A 112 9.33 12.40 -1.18
CA ARG A 112 9.37 11.69 -2.47
C ARG A 112 8.11 10.87 -2.59
N SER A 113 7.56 10.84 -3.80
CA SER A 113 6.40 10.04 -4.16
C SER A 113 6.83 9.05 -5.24
N ASP A 114 6.69 7.78 -4.97
CA ASP A 114 7.08 6.69 -5.85
C ASP A 114 5.86 5.80 -6.12
N LYS A 115 5.47 5.69 -7.40
CA LYS A 115 4.52 4.67 -7.84
C LYS A 115 5.20 3.30 -7.74
N ILE A 116 4.52 2.34 -7.09
CA ILE A 116 5.03 1.00 -6.83
C ILE A 116 4.40 -0.03 -7.76
N ALA A 117 3.08 0.05 -7.94
CA ALA A 117 2.32 -0.87 -8.76
C ALA A 117 1.02 -0.22 -9.28
N SER A 118 0.39 -0.85 -10.26
CA SER A 118 -1.03 -0.67 -10.53
C SER A 118 -1.83 -1.82 -9.91
N ASP A 119 -2.90 -1.47 -9.22
CA ASP A 119 -3.87 -2.34 -8.56
C ASP A 119 -5.25 -2.16 -9.21
N ALA A 120 -6.21 -2.98 -8.84
CA ALA A 120 -7.60 -2.86 -9.29
C ALA A 120 -8.58 -2.92 -8.11
N ILE A 121 -9.68 -2.20 -8.26
CA ILE A 121 -10.87 -2.40 -7.42
C ILE A 121 -11.61 -3.62 -7.94
N THR A 122 -11.90 -4.54 -7.02
CA THR A 122 -12.60 -5.79 -7.31
C THR A 122 -14.00 -5.75 -6.74
N ILE A 123 -14.98 -6.11 -7.56
CA ILE A 123 -16.37 -6.28 -7.14
C ILE A 123 -16.57 -7.77 -6.84
N ILE A 124 -16.80 -8.08 -5.57
CA ILE A 124 -17.09 -9.45 -5.12
C ILE A 124 -18.58 -9.63 -4.83
N MET A 125 -19.06 -10.85 -5.02
CA MET A 125 -20.47 -11.17 -4.83
C MET A 125 -20.63 -12.61 -4.33
N HIS A 126 -21.79 -12.86 -3.71
CA HIS A 126 -22.17 -14.21 -3.30
C HIS A 126 -22.38 -15.14 -4.50
N PRO A 127 -22.00 -16.44 -4.43
CA PRO A 127 -22.10 -17.38 -5.56
C PRO A 127 -23.52 -17.57 -6.12
N SER A 128 -24.56 -17.31 -5.32
CA SER A 128 -25.97 -17.41 -5.76
C SER A 128 -26.42 -16.26 -6.64
N MET A 129 -25.63 -15.18 -6.80
CA MET A 129 -25.96 -14.09 -7.71
C MET A 129 -25.85 -14.56 -9.15
N THR A 130 -26.88 -14.23 -9.95
CA THR A 130 -26.93 -14.55 -11.39
C THR A 130 -26.34 -13.46 -12.27
N ASP A 131 -26.42 -12.21 -11.81
CA ASP A 131 -25.80 -11.08 -12.48
C ASP A 131 -24.30 -11.02 -12.11
N THR A 132 -23.43 -11.32 -13.05
CA THR A 132 -21.97 -11.40 -12.83
C THR A 132 -21.19 -10.43 -13.70
N ILE A 133 -21.86 -9.72 -14.59
CA ILE A 133 -21.25 -8.79 -15.56
C ILE A 133 -21.90 -7.42 -15.37
N PHE A 134 -21.09 -6.39 -15.19
CA PHE A 134 -21.55 -5.03 -14.96
C PHE A 134 -20.79 -4.01 -15.80
N SER A 135 -21.54 -3.03 -16.36
CA SER A 135 -20.89 -1.82 -16.85
C SER A 135 -20.52 -0.90 -15.68
N VAL A 136 -19.52 -0.05 -15.90
CA VAL A 136 -19.18 1.04 -14.97
C VAL A 136 -20.39 1.95 -14.71
N GLY A 137 -21.23 2.18 -15.74
CA GLY A 137 -22.49 2.95 -15.61
C GLY A 137 -23.52 2.28 -14.70
N GLN A 138 -23.68 0.95 -14.77
CA GLN A 138 -24.56 0.20 -13.86
C GLN A 138 -24.06 0.25 -12.42
N ILE A 139 -22.74 0.10 -12.19
CA ILE A 139 -22.14 0.25 -10.85
C ILE A 139 -22.40 1.65 -10.30
N LYS A 140 -22.19 2.70 -11.11
CA LYS A 140 -22.52 4.08 -10.74
C LYS A 140 -23.99 4.22 -10.32
N ALA A 141 -24.93 3.70 -11.14
CA ALA A 141 -26.35 3.75 -10.84
C ALA A 141 -26.70 3.03 -9.53
N LEU A 142 -26.15 1.83 -9.30
CA LEU A 142 -26.36 1.04 -8.07
C LEU A 142 -25.84 1.78 -6.84
N LEU A 143 -24.72 2.50 -6.95
CA LEU A 143 -24.11 3.24 -5.84
C LEU A 143 -24.82 4.58 -5.55
N SER A 144 -25.48 5.19 -6.55
CA SER A 144 -26.04 6.56 -6.42
C SER A 144 -27.57 6.63 -6.38
N SER A 145 -28.29 5.54 -6.71
CA SER A 145 -29.74 5.56 -6.80
C SER A 145 -30.40 4.35 -6.15
N ASP A 146 -31.33 4.59 -5.23
CA ASP A 146 -32.12 3.54 -4.57
C ASP A 146 -33.08 2.81 -5.53
N ARG A 147 -33.39 3.43 -6.69
CA ARG A 147 -34.24 2.84 -7.74
C ARG A 147 -33.48 1.95 -8.72
N ALA A 148 -32.14 2.02 -8.71
CA ALA A 148 -31.34 1.20 -9.61
C ALA A 148 -31.50 -0.29 -9.30
N LYS A 149 -31.57 -1.07 -10.38
CA LYS A 149 -31.74 -2.53 -10.34
C LYS A 149 -30.54 -3.21 -10.99
N LEU A 150 -30.35 -4.47 -10.66
CA LEU A 150 -29.42 -5.37 -11.34
C LEU A 150 -29.84 -5.56 -12.82
N PRO A 151 -28.93 -6.01 -13.71
CA PRO A 151 -29.26 -6.31 -15.10
C PRO A 151 -30.49 -7.24 -15.27
N SER A 152 -30.64 -8.21 -14.38
CA SER A 152 -31.81 -9.12 -14.33
C SER A 152 -33.13 -8.45 -13.89
N GLY A 153 -33.12 -7.19 -13.53
CA GLY A 153 -34.27 -6.46 -12.98
C GLY A 153 -34.49 -6.66 -11.47
N LYS A 154 -33.71 -7.51 -10.81
CA LYS A 154 -33.76 -7.73 -9.35
C LYS A 154 -33.21 -6.50 -8.60
N THR A 155 -33.66 -6.35 -7.35
CA THR A 155 -33.13 -5.31 -6.45
C THR A 155 -31.95 -5.87 -5.67
N LEU A 156 -30.83 -5.14 -5.65
CA LEU A 156 -29.69 -5.43 -4.81
C LEU A 156 -29.97 -4.94 -3.38
N SER A 157 -29.69 -5.77 -2.36
CA SER A 157 -29.92 -5.39 -0.97
C SER A 157 -28.87 -4.42 -0.45
N ASN A 158 -27.60 -4.76 -0.59
CA ASN A 158 -26.48 -3.95 -0.07
C ASN A 158 -25.30 -3.89 -1.01
N ILE A 159 -24.60 -2.76 -0.95
CA ILE A 159 -23.24 -2.57 -1.48
C ILE A 159 -22.36 -2.21 -0.29
N VAL A 160 -21.32 -3.02 -0.04
CA VAL A 160 -20.51 -2.90 1.18
C VAL A 160 -19.09 -2.50 0.83
N PHE A 161 -18.63 -1.44 1.46
CA PHE A 161 -17.24 -0.98 1.43
C PHE A 161 -16.56 -1.30 2.76
N ASP A 162 -15.22 -1.21 2.78
CA ASP A 162 -14.41 -1.29 3.99
C ASP A 162 -14.69 -0.10 4.92
N GLN A 163 -14.07 1.04 4.72
CA GLN A 163 -14.25 2.22 5.57
C GLN A 163 -14.66 3.44 4.74
N ARG A 164 -15.42 4.35 5.34
CA ARG A 164 -15.57 5.69 4.77
C ARG A 164 -14.21 6.40 4.82
N GLY A 165 -13.79 6.94 3.66
CA GLY A 165 -12.47 7.57 3.52
C GLY A 165 -11.32 6.59 3.30
N SER A 166 -11.61 5.30 3.08
CA SER A 166 -10.64 4.33 2.53
C SER A 166 -10.31 4.63 1.08
N ALA A 167 -9.24 4.02 0.57
CA ALA A 167 -8.89 4.12 -0.83
C ALA A 167 -9.96 3.53 -1.76
N ASN A 168 -10.59 2.41 -1.37
CA ASN A 168 -11.67 1.79 -2.14
C ASN A 168 -12.86 2.75 -2.28
N PHE A 169 -13.29 3.32 -1.16
CA PHE A 169 -14.41 4.26 -1.11
C PHE A 169 -14.12 5.54 -1.89
N ASN A 170 -12.96 6.17 -1.65
CA ASN A 170 -12.54 7.40 -2.30
C ASN A 170 -12.39 7.23 -3.82
N TYR A 171 -11.74 6.12 -4.24
CA TYR A 171 -11.57 5.82 -5.65
C TYR A 171 -12.92 5.70 -6.37
N MET A 172 -13.82 4.87 -5.85
CA MET A 172 -15.13 4.65 -6.49
C MET A 172 -15.98 5.90 -6.54
N THR A 173 -16.05 6.66 -5.45
CA THR A 173 -16.85 7.90 -5.41
C THR A 173 -16.29 8.97 -6.33
N ASN A 174 -14.96 9.14 -6.39
CA ASN A 174 -14.31 10.14 -7.23
C ASN A 174 -14.36 9.75 -8.72
N MET A 175 -13.97 8.52 -9.06
CA MET A 175 -13.95 8.03 -10.45
C MET A 175 -15.36 8.07 -11.07
N LEU A 176 -16.37 7.68 -10.29
CA LEU A 176 -17.77 7.66 -10.75
C LEU A 176 -18.49 9.01 -10.55
N GLN A 177 -17.83 10.02 -9.98
CA GLN A 177 -18.42 11.33 -9.70
C GLN A 177 -19.73 11.20 -8.92
N ILE A 178 -19.70 10.48 -7.78
CA ILE A 178 -20.87 10.24 -6.94
C ILE A 178 -20.93 11.31 -5.85
N GLU A 179 -21.92 12.20 -5.93
CA GLU A 179 -22.16 13.22 -4.89
C GLU A 179 -23.01 12.69 -3.75
N LYS A 180 -23.95 11.80 -4.05
CA LYS A 180 -24.87 11.21 -3.06
C LYS A 180 -24.94 9.70 -3.25
N LEU A 181 -24.75 9.00 -2.15
CA LEU A 181 -24.85 7.55 -2.11
C LEU A 181 -26.31 7.09 -1.93
N ALA A 182 -26.65 5.95 -2.54
CA ALA A 182 -27.88 5.23 -2.27
C ALA A 182 -27.90 4.72 -0.82
N GLN A 183 -29.10 4.54 -0.25
CA GLN A 183 -29.28 4.05 1.13
C GLN A 183 -28.73 2.63 1.35
N ARG A 184 -28.67 1.83 0.27
CA ARG A 184 -28.09 0.48 0.28
C ARG A 184 -26.58 0.44 0.43
N VAL A 185 -25.89 1.57 0.32
CA VAL A 185 -24.43 1.62 0.45
C VAL A 185 -24.05 1.75 1.90
N SER A 186 -23.32 0.77 2.40
CA SER A 186 -22.83 0.70 3.76
C SER A 186 -21.31 0.56 3.80
N ALA A 187 -20.72 0.74 4.96
CA ALA A 187 -19.31 0.51 5.20
C ALA A 187 -19.13 -0.30 6.49
N VAL A 188 -18.14 -1.19 6.47
CA VAL A 188 -17.65 -1.96 7.62
C VAL A 188 -16.26 -1.47 8.01
N ARG A 189 -15.47 -2.23 8.76
CA ARG A 189 -14.18 -1.74 9.29
C ARG A 189 -12.96 -2.16 8.49
N SER A 190 -13.08 -3.19 7.63
CA SER A 190 -11.96 -3.76 6.87
C SER A 190 -12.43 -4.48 5.62
N ASN A 191 -11.51 -4.75 4.68
CA ASN A 191 -11.80 -5.58 3.51
C ASN A 191 -12.17 -7.02 3.91
N GLU A 192 -11.58 -7.57 4.98
CA GLU A 192 -11.96 -8.87 5.53
C GLU A 192 -13.43 -8.90 5.98
N GLU A 193 -13.89 -7.84 6.66
CA GLU A 193 -15.31 -7.74 7.04
C GLU A 193 -16.24 -7.60 5.81
N VAL A 194 -15.79 -6.93 4.74
CA VAL A 194 -16.55 -6.90 3.45
C VAL A 194 -16.70 -8.31 2.89
N ILE A 195 -15.60 -9.07 2.83
CA ILE A 195 -15.60 -10.46 2.35
C ILE A 195 -16.57 -11.32 3.16
N ASN A 196 -16.46 -11.30 4.49
CA ASN A 196 -17.32 -12.05 5.40
C ASN A 196 -18.80 -11.63 5.28
N TYR A 197 -19.06 -10.33 5.09
CA TYR A 197 -20.42 -9.84 4.87
C TYR A 197 -21.03 -10.43 3.59
N VAL A 198 -20.31 -10.38 2.48
CA VAL A 198 -20.80 -10.90 1.19
C VAL A 198 -21.02 -12.41 1.23
N LYS A 199 -20.14 -13.17 1.89
CA LYS A 199 -20.30 -14.62 2.08
C LYS A 199 -21.59 -14.99 2.80
N THR A 200 -22.06 -14.15 3.71
CA THR A 200 -23.23 -14.42 4.55
C THR A 200 -24.51 -13.71 4.08
N HIS A 201 -24.43 -12.84 3.06
CA HIS A 201 -25.57 -12.06 2.55
C HIS A 201 -25.73 -12.23 1.03
N PRO A 202 -26.53 -13.23 0.57
CA PRO A 202 -26.58 -13.64 -0.83
C PRO A 202 -26.95 -12.57 -1.85
N ASN A 203 -27.65 -11.50 -1.44
CA ASN A 203 -28.07 -10.43 -2.34
C ASN A 203 -27.30 -9.13 -2.07
N SER A 204 -25.99 -9.25 -1.84
CA SER A 204 -25.07 -8.14 -1.64
C SER A 204 -23.84 -8.23 -2.54
N ILE A 205 -23.22 -7.09 -2.79
CA ILE A 205 -21.89 -7.00 -3.42
C ILE A 205 -20.93 -6.29 -2.48
N GLY A 206 -19.65 -6.62 -2.58
CA GLY A 206 -18.57 -5.98 -1.85
C GLY A 206 -17.59 -5.31 -2.78
N VAL A 207 -16.97 -4.23 -2.31
CA VAL A 207 -15.93 -3.49 -3.03
C VAL A 207 -14.63 -3.60 -2.24
N ILE A 208 -13.63 -4.27 -2.80
CA ILE A 208 -12.35 -4.55 -2.16
C ILE A 208 -11.17 -4.27 -3.09
N GLY A 209 -9.94 -4.24 -2.56
CA GLY A 209 -8.73 -4.30 -3.36
C GLY A 209 -8.47 -5.71 -3.90
N LEU A 210 -7.94 -5.80 -5.12
CA LEU A 210 -7.69 -7.08 -5.79
C LEU A 210 -6.78 -8.01 -4.97
N ASN A 211 -5.74 -7.47 -4.36
CA ASN A 211 -4.73 -8.26 -3.63
C ASN A 211 -5.26 -9.06 -2.42
N TRP A 212 -6.53 -8.88 -2.04
CA TRP A 212 -7.18 -9.67 -1.00
C TRP A 212 -7.61 -11.07 -1.46
N VAL A 213 -7.78 -11.26 -2.77
CA VAL A 213 -8.38 -12.48 -3.34
C VAL A 213 -7.63 -13.00 -4.57
N SER A 214 -6.50 -12.42 -4.93
CA SER A 214 -5.84 -12.71 -6.20
C SER A 214 -4.59 -13.59 -6.10
N ASP A 215 -3.90 -13.62 -4.98
CA ASP A 215 -2.70 -14.44 -4.81
C ASP A 215 -3.07 -15.92 -4.70
N GLN A 216 -2.78 -16.66 -5.77
CA GLN A 216 -3.12 -18.11 -5.87
C GLN A 216 -2.16 -19.01 -5.08
N GLU A 217 -1.05 -18.48 -4.58
CA GLU A 217 -0.11 -19.21 -3.74
C GLU A 217 -0.33 -18.91 -2.24
N ASP A 218 -1.13 -17.89 -1.91
CA ASP A 218 -1.46 -17.53 -0.53
C ASP A 218 -2.74 -18.26 -0.06
N PRO A 219 -2.62 -19.18 0.93
CA PRO A 219 -3.76 -19.88 1.49
C PRO A 219 -4.85 -18.97 2.06
N GLU A 220 -4.48 -17.78 2.57
CA GLU A 220 -5.42 -16.80 3.10
C GLU A 220 -6.24 -16.16 1.97
N ALA A 221 -5.61 -15.77 0.88
CA ALA A 221 -6.29 -15.23 -0.31
C ALA A 221 -7.23 -16.27 -0.94
N LEU A 222 -6.80 -17.54 -1.03
CA LEU A 222 -7.65 -18.65 -1.50
C LEU A 222 -8.85 -18.86 -0.60
N ASN A 223 -8.67 -18.82 0.73
CA ASN A 223 -9.76 -18.92 1.69
C ASN A 223 -10.74 -17.74 1.60
N PHE A 224 -10.24 -16.53 1.33
CA PHE A 224 -11.10 -15.37 1.09
C PHE A 224 -11.90 -15.52 -0.20
N LEU A 225 -11.31 -16.04 -1.26
CA LEU A 225 -11.99 -16.25 -2.54
C LEU A 225 -13.01 -17.39 -2.50
N ASP A 226 -12.80 -18.41 -1.66
CA ASP A 226 -13.73 -19.50 -1.51
C ASP A 226 -15.13 -19.01 -1.09
N GLY A 227 -16.15 -19.47 -1.79
CA GLY A 227 -17.53 -19.01 -1.57
C GLY A 227 -17.82 -17.61 -2.08
N LEU A 228 -17.00 -17.06 -2.99
CA LEU A 228 -17.22 -15.78 -3.66
C LEU A 228 -17.15 -15.91 -5.18
N ARG A 229 -17.72 -14.93 -5.88
CA ARG A 229 -17.50 -14.67 -7.31
C ARG A 229 -16.93 -13.26 -7.49
N ILE A 230 -16.02 -13.13 -8.45
CA ILE A 230 -15.53 -11.84 -8.93
C ILE A 230 -16.34 -11.45 -10.15
N ALA A 231 -16.84 -10.21 -10.18
CA ALA A 231 -17.57 -9.68 -11.31
C ALA A 231 -16.66 -9.39 -12.49
N ASP A 232 -17.19 -9.59 -13.70
CA ASP A 232 -16.62 -9.08 -14.92
C ASP A 232 -17.11 -7.63 -15.14
N ILE A 233 -16.19 -6.71 -15.43
CA ILE A 233 -16.50 -5.29 -15.57
C ILE A 233 -16.13 -4.79 -16.97
N TYR A 234 -16.98 -3.95 -17.55
CA TYR A 234 -16.71 -3.27 -18.81
C TYR A 234 -17.05 -1.78 -18.73
N MET A 235 -16.44 -0.97 -19.61
CA MET A 235 -16.73 0.47 -19.66
C MET A 235 -18.06 0.73 -20.38
N THR A 236 -18.15 0.39 -21.65
CA THR A 236 -19.32 0.67 -22.52
C THR A 236 -19.77 -0.54 -23.34
N ASP A 237 -18.86 -1.39 -23.79
CA ASP A 237 -19.13 -2.55 -24.63
C ASP A 237 -19.10 -3.85 -23.80
N PRO A 238 -20.26 -4.56 -23.66
CA PRO A 238 -20.32 -5.81 -22.90
C PRO A 238 -19.38 -6.91 -23.40
N GLU A 239 -18.98 -6.92 -24.66
CA GLU A 239 -18.04 -7.90 -25.21
C GLU A 239 -16.61 -7.72 -24.67
N THR A 240 -16.31 -6.54 -24.12
CA THR A 240 -15.03 -6.24 -23.47
C THR A 240 -15.01 -6.53 -21.97
N ALA A 241 -16.07 -7.17 -21.43
CA ALA A 241 -16.16 -7.46 -20.02
C ALA A 241 -15.03 -8.41 -19.58
N CYS A 242 -14.29 -8.02 -18.56
CA CYS A 242 -13.15 -8.79 -18.06
C CYS A 242 -13.03 -8.72 -16.53
N LYS A 243 -12.34 -9.71 -15.96
CA LYS A 243 -11.92 -9.71 -14.55
C LYS A 243 -10.65 -8.90 -14.37
N PRO A 244 -10.34 -8.47 -13.13
CA PRO A 244 -9.14 -7.69 -12.82
C PRO A 244 -7.85 -8.56 -12.83
N TYR A 245 -7.59 -9.30 -13.90
CA TYR A 245 -6.34 -10.02 -14.06
C TYR A 245 -5.20 -9.08 -14.46
N ALA A 246 -3.98 -9.41 -14.06
CA ALA A 246 -2.79 -8.59 -14.31
C ALA A 246 -2.64 -8.16 -15.79
N GLY A 247 -2.96 -9.04 -16.74
CA GLY A 247 -2.94 -8.73 -18.18
C GLY A 247 -3.89 -7.57 -18.55
N PHE A 248 -5.13 -7.63 -18.11
CA PHE A 248 -6.13 -6.58 -18.38
C PHE A 248 -5.88 -5.28 -17.60
N ILE A 249 -5.21 -5.37 -16.44
CA ILE A 249 -4.73 -4.20 -15.71
C ILE A 249 -3.58 -3.54 -16.49
N TYR A 250 -2.66 -4.33 -17.01
CA TYR A 250 -1.52 -3.85 -17.80
C TYR A 250 -1.94 -3.18 -19.10
N THR A 251 -2.84 -3.82 -19.87
CA THR A 251 -3.39 -3.27 -21.12
C THR A 251 -4.42 -2.16 -20.92
N LYS A 252 -4.85 -1.93 -19.64
CA LYS A 252 -5.88 -0.96 -19.25
C LYS A 252 -7.27 -1.29 -19.81
N GLU A 253 -7.53 -2.54 -20.10
CA GLU A 253 -8.85 -3.03 -20.53
C GLU A 253 -9.80 -3.13 -19.34
N TYR A 254 -9.31 -3.53 -18.15
CA TYR A 254 -10.12 -3.48 -16.94
C TYR A 254 -10.33 -2.04 -16.48
N PRO A 255 -11.60 -1.57 -16.28
CA PRO A 255 -11.83 -0.14 -16.11
C PRO A 255 -11.58 0.42 -14.71
N LEU A 256 -11.53 -0.41 -13.66
CA LEU A 256 -11.42 0.05 -12.26
C LEU A 256 -9.98 -0.09 -11.74
N ILE A 257 -9.03 0.50 -12.47
CA ILE A 257 -7.59 0.48 -12.16
C ILE A 257 -7.23 1.68 -11.29
N ARG A 258 -6.43 1.44 -10.25
CA ARG A 258 -5.79 2.48 -9.44
C ARG A 258 -4.32 2.18 -9.25
N ASP A 259 -3.58 3.13 -8.70
CA ASP A 259 -2.15 2.96 -8.45
C ASP A 259 -1.88 2.72 -6.96
N ILE A 260 -0.71 2.17 -6.66
CA ILE A 260 -0.15 2.11 -5.31
C ILE A 260 1.04 3.06 -5.25
N TRP A 261 0.99 4.02 -4.35
CA TRP A 261 2.03 5.02 -4.14
C TRP A 261 2.64 4.90 -2.76
N MET A 262 3.97 4.95 -2.70
CA MET A 262 4.71 5.13 -1.45
C MET A 262 5.22 6.56 -1.36
N ILE A 263 4.73 7.32 -0.37
CA ILE A 263 5.11 8.70 -0.14
C ILE A 263 5.98 8.76 1.11
N ASN A 264 7.22 9.24 0.96
CA ASN A 264 8.25 9.15 1.97
C ASN A 264 8.98 10.49 2.18
N LYS A 265 8.96 11.00 3.41
CA LYS A 265 9.76 12.14 3.87
C LYS A 265 10.97 11.74 4.74
N GLY A 266 11.33 10.45 4.70
CA GLY A 266 12.49 9.92 5.38
C GLY A 266 13.82 10.32 4.73
N ARG A 267 14.92 10.08 5.45
CA ARG A 267 16.28 10.34 4.96
C ARG A 267 16.59 9.49 3.73
N ARG A 268 17.34 10.02 2.77
CA ARG A 268 17.74 9.29 1.55
C ARG A 268 18.46 7.97 1.85
N SER A 269 19.27 7.92 2.88
CA SER A 269 20.03 6.74 3.32
C SER A 269 19.29 5.91 4.39
N GLY A 270 18.09 6.27 4.80
CA GLY A 270 17.36 5.64 5.91
C GLY A 270 16.56 4.41 5.49
N LEU A 271 16.10 3.64 6.51
CA LEU A 271 15.34 2.40 6.35
C LEU A 271 14.06 2.58 5.52
N ASN A 272 13.35 3.70 5.71
CA ASN A 272 12.15 4.00 4.93
C ASN A 272 12.45 4.02 3.42
N THR A 273 13.54 4.68 3.03
CA THR A 273 13.97 4.71 1.63
C THR A 273 14.43 3.34 1.13
N GLY A 274 15.10 2.55 2.01
CA GLY A 274 15.47 1.18 1.69
C GLY A 274 14.25 0.30 1.39
N PHE A 275 13.18 0.44 2.17
CA PHE A 275 11.94 -0.30 1.92
C PHE A 275 11.23 0.17 0.64
N VAL A 276 11.21 1.48 0.35
CA VAL A 276 10.69 1.98 -0.94
C VAL A 276 11.48 1.40 -2.13
N LEU A 277 12.82 1.34 -2.02
CA LEU A 277 13.67 0.75 -3.07
C LEU A 277 13.42 -0.75 -3.23
N PHE A 278 13.22 -1.48 -2.14
CA PHE A 278 12.83 -2.89 -2.18
C PHE A 278 11.52 -3.07 -2.94
N MET A 279 10.48 -2.33 -2.59
CA MET A 279 9.20 -2.41 -3.28
C MET A 279 9.30 -2.04 -4.77
N LYS A 280 10.15 -1.08 -5.12
CA LYS A 280 10.21 -0.51 -6.47
C LYS A 280 11.17 -1.24 -7.40
N LYS A 281 12.27 -1.82 -6.89
CA LYS A 281 13.40 -2.25 -7.72
C LYS A 281 13.99 -3.61 -7.36
N ASP A 282 13.74 -4.14 -6.16
CA ASP A 282 14.29 -5.43 -5.75
C ASP A 282 13.48 -6.56 -6.37
N ASP A 283 14.17 -7.59 -6.86
CA ASP A 283 13.53 -8.72 -7.57
C ASP A 283 12.50 -9.43 -6.70
N LYS A 284 12.74 -9.56 -5.39
CA LYS A 284 11.78 -10.20 -4.46
C LYS A 284 10.55 -9.32 -4.25
N GLY A 285 10.75 -8.01 -4.05
CA GLY A 285 9.64 -7.07 -3.92
C GLY A 285 8.76 -7.05 -5.16
N GLN A 286 9.37 -7.03 -6.34
CA GLN A 286 8.67 -7.06 -7.62
C GLN A 286 7.96 -8.41 -7.86
N LEU A 287 8.58 -9.53 -7.47
CA LEU A 287 7.98 -10.85 -7.59
C LEU A 287 6.72 -10.99 -6.71
N ILE A 288 6.74 -10.45 -5.48
CA ILE A 288 5.57 -10.46 -4.59
C ILE A 288 4.41 -9.67 -5.23
N ILE A 289 4.69 -8.50 -5.80
CA ILE A 289 3.69 -7.70 -6.51
C ILE A 289 3.07 -8.51 -7.67
N GLN A 290 3.89 -9.21 -8.46
CA GLN A 290 3.41 -10.04 -9.57
C GLN A 290 2.56 -11.22 -9.10
N LYS A 291 2.96 -11.92 -8.03
CA LYS A 291 2.21 -13.03 -7.45
C LYS A 291 0.83 -12.61 -6.91
N SER A 292 0.75 -11.36 -6.42
CA SER A 292 -0.52 -10.77 -6.02
C SER A 292 -1.39 -10.30 -7.21
N GLU A 293 -1.08 -10.73 -8.44
CA GLU A 293 -1.78 -10.33 -9.69
C GLU A 293 -1.82 -8.82 -9.94
N LEU A 294 -0.88 -8.08 -9.35
CA LEU A 294 -0.72 -6.65 -9.57
C LEU A 294 0.34 -6.37 -10.63
N VAL A 295 0.31 -5.17 -11.21
CA VAL A 295 1.25 -4.77 -12.24
C VAL A 295 2.34 -3.88 -11.63
N PRO A 296 3.61 -4.34 -11.55
CA PRO A 296 4.72 -3.54 -11.06
C PRO A 296 4.94 -2.27 -11.89
N ALA A 297 5.32 -1.17 -11.24
CA ALA A 297 5.48 0.11 -11.93
C ALA A 297 6.70 0.18 -12.85
N LEU A 298 7.74 -0.60 -12.59
CA LEU A 298 9.03 -0.51 -13.30
C LEU A 298 9.46 -1.80 -14.01
N THR A 299 8.87 -2.94 -13.69
CA THR A 299 9.24 -4.20 -14.33
C THR A 299 8.39 -4.40 -15.57
N PRO A 300 9.00 -4.55 -16.76
CA PRO A 300 8.23 -4.91 -17.95
C PRO A 300 7.61 -6.30 -17.73
N VAL A 301 6.30 -6.40 -17.82
CA VAL A 301 5.61 -7.69 -17.84
C VAL A 301 6.10 -8.47 -19.06
N ARG A 302 6.73 -9.60 -18.85
CA ARG A 302 6.98 -10.54 -19.95
C ARG A 302 5.65 -11.17 -20.30
N LEU A 303 4.98 -10.65 -21.31
CA LEU A 303 3.84 -11.31 -21.91
C LEU A 303 4.36 -12.59 -22.59
N VAL A 304 4.14 -13.73 -21.97
CA VAL A 304 4.27 -15.02 -22.66
C VAL A 304 2.97 -15.17 -23.43
N LEU A 305 3.01 -14.82 -24.72
CA LEU A 305 1.95 -15.17 -25.65
C LEU A 305 1.97 -16.71 -25.75
N GLN A 306 0.98 -17.36 -25.19
CA GLN A 306 0.71 -18.78 -25.39
C GLN A 306 0.01 -18.99 -26.72
#